data_48b62522049b0bb43f772c64824522ec
#
_entry.id   48b62522049b0bb43f772c64824522ec
#
_cell.length_a   1.000
_cell.length_b   1.000
_cell.length_c   1.000
_cell.angle_alpha   90.00
_cell.angle_beta   90.00
_cell.angle_gamma   90.00
#
_symmetry.space_group_name_H-M   'P 1'
#
loop_
_entity.id
_entity.type
_entity.pdbx_description
1 polymer ?
#
loop_
_entity_poly.entity_id
_entity_poly.type
_entity_poly.pdbx_seq_one_letter_code
_entity_poly.pdbx_strand_id
1 'polypeptide(L)'
;MIWDFRKQTVRDDNYKVSYSGKIDSILCLSESRTQYKYRLSGDSLLFVGYENANIRIENKLPAVTLCYPFVYGDSIGSYFYGEGSYSHSLGISSYGFTSTVADGLGSLLLPSVDTLRQVLRIRHNQYIGQVYHADSKFMNDSISCLPDSVRQWLKHDPARWHVVHCQWYVPGYRYPVFETFENSIYKFGSLYKHFNTAFYYPLTEQCYLADDPENRIIRDRLAMLDERAFKQESNDFSFTSGGQYGNVLLNYMLTSEKQLTLHYQVDEPVQLEVIITTISGIVLYHQPVHTVSNGIYTEQVSLAGQGENEFVLCTIVNGQQESQKIICY
;
A
#
# COMPACT_ATOMS: atom_id res chain seq x y z
N MET A 1 -7.19 -8.28 5.49
CA MET A 1 -7.52 -6.87 5.84
C MET A 1 -7.67 -6.10 4.54
N ILE A 2 -8.57 -5.07 4.48
CA ILE A 2 -8.74 -4.23 3.28
C ILE A 2 -8.50 -2.79 3.70
N TRP A 3 -7.63 -2.08 2.99
CA TRP A 3 -7.41 -0.65 3.12
C TRP A 3 -7.95 0.06 1.88
N ASP A 4 -8.87 0.99 2.06
CA ASP A 4 -9.55 1.69 0.97
C ASP A 4 -9.16 3.17 0.96
N PHE A 5 -8.32 3.55 0.01
CA PHE A 5 -7.87 4.92 -0.21
C PHE A 5 -8.40 5.52 -1.52
N ARG A 6 -9.38 4.90 -2.18
CA ARG A 6 -9.94 5.34 -3.47
C ARG A 6 -10.50 6.77 -3.44
N LYS A 7 -10.91 7.24 -2.26
CA LYS A 7 -11.48 8.59 -2.09
C LYS A 7 -10.42 9.68 -1.84
N GLN A 8 -9.15 9.32 -1.76
CA GLN A 8 -8.08 10.30 -1.57
C GLN A 8 -7.83 11.06 -2.87
N THR A 9 -7.59 12.37 -2.74
CA THR A 9 -7.29 13.26 -3.87
C THR A 9 -5.87 13.78 -3.76
N VAL A 10 -5.17 13.83 -4.88
CA VAL A 10 -3.82 14.36 -4.96
C VAL A 10 -3.84 15.88 -4.76
N ARG A 11 -2.93 16.39 -3.93
CA ARG A 11 -2.75 17.84 -3.69
C ARG A 11 -1.50 18.40 -4.34
N ASP A 12 -0.45 17.58 -4.46
CA ASP A 12 0.84 17.95 -5.03
C ASP A 12 1.34 16.82 -5.94
N ASP A 13 1.20 17.01 -7.24
CA ASP A 13 1.63 16.05 -8.27
C ASP A 13 3.15 16.07 -8.47
N ASN A 14 3.86 17.06 -7.91
CA ASN A 14 5.30 17.23 -8.07
C ASN A 14 6.09 16.76 -6.85
N TYR A 15 5.43 16.12 -5.87
CA TYR A 15 6.10 15.57 -4.70
C TYR A 15 7.07 14.46 -5.13
N LYS A 16 8.34 14.60 -4.69
CA LYS A 16 9.41 13.68 -5.08
C LYS A 16 10.17 13.19 -3.88
N VAL A 17 10.41 11.89 -3.87
CA VAL A 17 11.36 11.22 -2.98
C VAL A 17 12.48 10.66 -3.83
N SER A 18 13.73 10.91 -3.46
CA SER A 18 14.89 10.36 -4.16
C SER A 18 15.77 9.55 -3.22
N TYR A 19 16.28 8.45 -3.75
CA TYR A 19 17.17 7.54 -3.05
C TYR A 19 18.53 7.57 -3.72
N SER A 20 19.59 7.59 -2.91
CA SER A 20 20.98 7.56 -3.39
C SER A 20 21.87 6.81 -2.40
N GLY A 21 23.06 6.41 -2.85
CA GLY A 21 24.02 5.64 -2.06
C GLY A 21 24.25 4.24 -2.60
N LYS A 22 25.13 3.50 -1.92
CA LYS A 22 25.45 2.09 -2.21
C LYS A 22 25.20 1.25 -0.96
N ILE A 23 24.96 -0.05 -1.14
CA ILE A 23 24.63 -0.98 -0.05
C ILE A 23 25.69 -0.97 1.07
N ASP A 24 26.97 -0.89 0.73
CA ASP A 24 28.07 -0.88 1.70
C ASP A 24 28.41 0.51 2.24
N SER A 25 27.57 1.51 1.99
CA SER A 25 27.78 2.89 2.38
C SER A 25 26.52 3.48 3.04
N ILE A 26 26.51 4.80 3.19
CA ILE A 26 25.33 5.51 3.65
C ILE A 26 24.31 5.58 2.51
N LEU A 27 23.11 5.06 2.80
CA LEU A 27 21.93 5.22 1.96
C LEU A 27 21.24 6.52 2.34
N CYS A 28 20.96 7.35 1.36
CA CYS A 28 20.30 8.64 1.57
C CYS A 28 18.90 8.62 0.94
N LEU A 29 17.91 9.00 1.72
CA LEU A 29 16.57 9.33 1.27
C LEU A 29 16.42 10.85 1.34
N SER A 30 16.10 11.49 0.23
CA SER A 30 15.91 12.94 0.16
C SER A 30 14.45 13.27 -0.12
N GLU A 31 13.85 14.04 0.78
CA GLU A 31 12.44 14.39 0.79
C GLU A 31 12.25 15.78 1.40
N SER A 32 11.43 16.63 0.80
CA SER A 32 11.09 17.96 1.34
C SER A 32 12.29 18.77 1.84
N ARG A 33 13.39 18.77 1.08
CA ARG A 33 14.67 19.43 1.40
C ARG A 33 15.38 18.85 2.64
N THR A 34 14.98 17.68 3.11
CA THR A 34 15.66 16.95 4.19
C THR A 34 16.27 15.68 3.61
N GLN A 35 17.49 15.39 4.00
CA GLN A 35 18.19 14.17 3.67
C GLN A 35 18.26 13.29 4.92
N TYR A 36 17.60 12.14 4.87
CA TYR A 36 17.65 11.09 5.89
C TYR A 36 18.74 10.09 5.53
N LYS A 37 19.55 9.70 6.51
CA LYS A 37 20.72 8.85 6.32
C LYS A 37 20.53 7.51 7.00
N TYR A 38 20.74 6.44 6.24
CA TYR A 38 20.60 5.06 6.72
C TYR A 38 21.89 4.29 6.43
N ARG A 39 22.12 3.24 7.20
CA ARG A 39 23.21 2.28 6.99
C ARG A 39 22.68 0.87 7.17
N LEU A 40 22.97 -0.02 6.23
CA LEU A 40 22.75 -1.44 6.39
C LEU A 40 23.92 -2.05 7.20
N SER A 41 23.58 -2.82 8.24
CA SER A 41 24.55 -3.52 9.08
C SER A 41 24.06 -4.94 9.32
N GLY A 42 24.65 -5.91 8.62
CA GLY A 42 24.10 -7.26 8.55
C GLY A 42 22.71 -7.24 7.91
N ASP A 43 21.74 -7.74 8.63
CA ASP A 43 20.32 -7.76 8.24
C ASP A 43 19.53 -6.52 8.70
N SER A 44 20.19 -5.59 9.42
CA SER A 44 19.51 -4.48 10.09
C SER A 44 19.71 -3.15 9.36
N LEU A 45 18.63 -2.43 9.10
CA LEU A 45 18.63 -1.06 8.58
C LEU A 45 18.66 -0.07 9.74
N LEU A 46 19.75 0.66 9.85
CA LEU A 46 20.00 1.63 10.91
C LEU A 46 19.74 3.06 10.42
N PHE A 47 18.93 3.82 11.14
CA PHE A 47 18.80 5.25 10.94
C PHE A 47 19.96 5.97 11.65
N VAL A 48 20.87 6.58 10.87
CA VAL A 48 22.11 7.17 11.39
C VAL A 48 22.06 8.69 11.49
N GLY A 49 20.98 9.32 11.06
CA GLY A 49 20.79 10.76 11.21
C GLY A 49 20.09 11.42 10.03
N TYR A 50 19.95 12.74 10.11
CA TYR A 50 19.37 13.54 9.04
C TYR A 50 19.96 14.94 8.97
N GLU A 51 19.77 15.56 7.83
CA GLU A 51 20.28 16.90 7.54
C GLU A 51 19.32 17.70 6.66
N ASN A 52 19.09 18.95 7.00
CA ASN A 52 18.39 19.91 6.17
C ASN A 52 19.08 21.30 6.29
N ALA A 53 18.48 22.35 5.74
CA ALA A 53 19.07 23.69 5.75
C ALA A 53 19.39 24.23 7.16
N ASN A 54 18.65 23.80 8.19
CA ASN A 54 18.77 24.35 9.53
C ASN A 54 19.27 23.33 10.57
N ILE A 55 19.06 22.04 10.33
CA ILE A 55 19.35 21.00 11.32
C ILE A 55 20.27 19.95 10.69
N ARG A 56 21.28 19.56 11.45
CA ARG A 56 22.09 18.38 11.17
C ARG A 56 22.17 17.55 12.44
N ILE A 57 21.70 16.30 12.39
CA ILE A 57 21.76 15.31 13.48
C ILE A 57 22.53 14.09 13.00
N GLU A 58 23.45 13.63 13.84
CA GLU A 58 24.15 12.35 13.68
C GLU A 58 23.81 11.45 14.88
N ASN A 59 23.26 10.29 14.64
CA ASN A 59 22.88 9.35 15.69
C ASN A 59 24.13 8.59 16.19
N LYS A 60 24.54 8.86 17.42
CA LYS A 60 25.59 8.12 18.13
C LYS A 60 25.11 6.74 18.59
N LEU A 61 23.82 6.64 18.94
CA LEU A 61 23.08 5.41 19.10
C LEU A 61 22.03 5.35 17.98
N PRO A 62 22.30 4.64 16.86
CA PRO A 62 21.38 4.58 15.74
C PRO A 62 20.11 3.80 16.08
N ALA A 63 18.97 4.25 15.56
CA ALA A 63 17.73 3.49 15.62
C ALA A 63 17.77 2.32 14.63
N VAL A 64 17.43 1.13 15.07
CA VAL A 64 17.10 0.03 14.15
C VAL A 64 15.70 0.24 13.61
N THR A 65 15.57 0.45 12.30
CA THR A 65 14.29 0.74 11.66
C THR A 65 13.64 -0.51 11.09
N LEU A 66 14.43 -1.41 10.52
CA LEU A 66 13.98 -2.69 9.94
C LEU A 66 15.06 -3.76 10.14
N CYS A 67 14.65 -5.02 10.17
CA CYS A 67 15.54 -6.18 10.05
C CYS A 67 15.03 -7.06 8.91
N TYR A 68 15.90 -7.46 8.00
CA TYR A 68 15.53 -8.29 6.84
C TYR A 68 15.83 -9.78 7.05
N PRO A 69 14.93 -10.70 6.67
CA PRO A 69 13.58 -10.42 6.15
C PRO A 69 12.64 -9.93 7.24
N PHE A 70 11.64 -9.08 6.88
CA PHE A 70 10.62 -8.58 7.80
C PHE A 70 9.24 -9.01 7.30
N VAL A 71 8.56 -9.88 8.04
CA VAL A 71 7.31 -10.51 7.61
C VAL A 71 6.16 -10.18 8.56
N TYR A 72 4.93 -10.46 8.15
CA TYR A 72 3.74 -10.23 8.98
C TYR A 72 3.87 -10.86 10.37
N GLY A 73 3.65 -10.07 11.40
CA GLY A 73 3.79 -10.44 12.80
C GLY A 73 5.13 -10.05 13.44
N ASP A 74 6.14 -9.71 12.64
CA ASP A 74 7.42 -9.28 13.17
C ASP A 74 7.33 -7.92 13.84
N SER A 75 8.16 -7.74 14.86
CA SER A 75 8.28 -6.48 15.57
C SER A 75 9.70 -6.25 16.07
N ILE A 76 10.12 -5.00 16.08
CA ILE A 76 11.40 -4.56 16.61
C ILE A 76 11.24 -3.25 17.37
N GLY A 77 11.98 -3.09 18.48
CA GLY A 77 12.04 -1.86 19.25
C GLY A 77 13.48 -1.42 19.47
N SER A 78 13.75 -0.13 19.34
CA SER A 78 15.09 0.43 19.46
C SER A 78 15.07 1.82 20.09
N TYR A 79 15.96 2.04 21.05
CA TYR A 79 16.26 3.38 21.55
C TYR A 79 17.28 4.05 20.63
N PHE A 80 17.21 5.36 20.50
CA PHE A 80 18.18 6.14 19.73
C PHE A 80 18.59 7.41 20.45
N TYR A 81 19.79 7.87 20.12
CA TYR A 81 20.33 9.15 20.57
C TYR A 81 21.18 9.74 19.46
N GLY A 82 20.99 11.02 19.19
CA GLY A 82 21.77 11.78 18.22
C GLY A 82 22.09 13.16 18.70
N GLU A 83 23.19 13.68 18.22
CA GLU A 83 23.68 15.02 18.49
C GLU A 83 23.89 15.77 17.18
N GLY A 84 23.82 17.09 17.27
CA GLY A 84 24.04 17.91 16.11
C GLY A 84 23.93 19.40 16.37
N SER A 85 23.62 20.13 15.32
CA SER A 85 23.49 21.58 15.36
C SER A 85 22.20 22.07 14.76
N TYR A 86 21.70 23.16 15.32
CA TYR A 86 20.59 23.95 14.75
C TYR A 86 21.13 25.31 14.31
N SER A 87 20.96 25.63 13.02
CA SER A 87 21.41 26.88 12.39
C SER A 87 22.89 27.21 12.67
N HIS A 88 23.76 26.19 12.83
CA HIS A 88 25.18 26.28 13.13
C HIS A 88 25.54 27.02 14.45
N SER A 89 24.54 27.42 15.24
CA SER A 89 24.74 28.25 16.44
C SER A 89 24.35 27.57 17.73
N LEU A 90 23.40 26.67 17.69
CA LEU A 90 22.92 25.92 18.85
C LEU A 90 23.27 24.45 18.73
N GLY A 91 23.70 23.83 19.81
CA GLY A 91 23.72 22.37 19.92
C GLY A 91 22.33 21.80 20.06
N ILE A 92 22.10 20.63 19.52
CA ILE A 92 20.84 19.90 19.65
C ILE A 92 21.13 18.43 19.95
N SER A 93 20.46 17.90 20.97
CA SER A 93 20.41 16.47 21.25
C SER A 93 19.00 15.95 20.97
N SER A 94 18.91 14.87 20.24
CA SER A 94 17.65 14.17 19.93
C SER A 94 17.73 12.76 20.46
N TYR A 95 16.72 12.32 21.18
CA TYR A 95 16.66 10.98 21.77
C TYR A 95 15.26 10.43 21.70
N GLY A 96 15.13 9.13 21.75
CA GLY A 96 13.81 8.54 21.64
C GLY A 96 13.77 7.03 21.61
N PHE A 97 12.58 6.56 21.34
CA PHE A 97 12.29 5.16 21.13
C PHE A 97 11.49 5.02 19.84
N THR A 98 11.87 4.06 19.03
CA THR A 98 11.10 3.63 17.86
C THR A 98 10.69 2.19 18.01
N SER A 99 9.47 1.87 17.59
CA SER A 99 9.01 0.49 17.42
C SER A 99 8.44 0.33 16.03
N THR A 100 8.86 -0.73 15.36
CA THR A 100 8.41 -1.11 14.03
C THR A 100 7.69 -2.44 14.11
N VAL A 101 6.50 -2.54 13.52
CA VAL A 101 5.67 -3.75 13.53
C VAL A 101 5.10 -3.97 12.15
N ALA A 102 5.21 -5.18 11.62
CA ALA A 102 4.47 -5.63 10.43
C ALA A 102 3.07 -6.09 10.89
N ASP A 103 2.15 -5.15 11.00
CA ASP A 103 0.87 -5.32 11.71
C ASP A 103 -0.33 -5.62 10.81
N GLY A 104 -0.14 -5.68 9.50
CA GLY A 104 -1.23 -5.93 8.58
C GLY A 104 -0.80 -6.64 7.30
N LEU A 105 -1.61 -7.63 6.89
CA LEU A 105 -1.54 -8.28 5.59
C LEU A 105 -2.91 -8.24 4.96
N GLY A 106 -3.00 -7.84 3.66
CA GLY A 106 -4.30 -7.70 3.03
C GLY A 106 -4.28 -7.12 1.63
N SER A 107 -5.34 -6.41 1.28
CA SER A 107 -5.51 -5.77 -0.02
C SER A 107 -5.60 -4.26 0.13
N LEU A 108 -5.03 -3.54 -0.82
CA LEU A 108 -4.98 -2.09 -0.88
C LEU A 108 -5.73 -1.60 -2.13
N LEU A 109 -6.73 -0.75 -1.91
CA LEU A 109 -7.51 -0.10 -2.96
C LEU A 109 -7.01 1.33 -3.13
N LEU A 110 -6.43 1.62 -4.29
CA LEU A 110 -5.81 2.92 -4.59
C LEU A 110 -6.73 3.84 -5.40
N PRO A 111 -6.48 5.16 -5.44
CA PRO A 111 -7.22 6.10 -6.27
C PRO A 111 -7.17 5.81 -7.77
N SER A 112 -6.13 5.12 -8.25
CA SER A 112 -5.95 4.69 -9.65
C SER A 112 -6.82 3.51 -10.06
N VAL A 113 -7.80 3.11 -9.23
CA VAL A 113 -8.66 1.92 -9.43
C VAL A 113 -7.92 0.58 -9.27
N ASP A 114 -6.62 0.59 -9.05
CA ASP A 114 -5.84 -0.63 -8.84
C ASP A 114 -6.16 -1.26 -7.49
N THR A 115 -6.41 -2.57 -7.50
CA THR A 115 -6.50 -3.39 -6.30
C THR A 115 -5.23 -4.21 -6.16
N LEU A 116 -4.42 -3.89 -5.17
CA LEU A 116 -3.18 -4.60 -4.89
C LEU A 116 -3.43 -5.66 -3.82
N ARG A 117 -2.97 -6.88 -4.06
CA ARG A 117 -3.12 -8.02 -3.14
C ARG A 117 -1.78 -8.33 -2.45
N GLN A 118 -1.84 -9.11 -1.38
CA GLN A 118 -0.67 -9.52 -0.59
C GLN A 118 0.15 -8.32 -0.08
N VAL A 119 -0.53 -7.22 0.23
CA VAL A 119 0.10 -6.00 0.72
C VAL A 119 0.45 -6.15 2.18
N LEU A 120 1.72 -5.90 2.52
CA LEU A 120 2.22 -5.86 3.88
C LEU A 120 2.21 -4.43 4.39
N ARG A 121 1.54 -4.16 5.52
CA ARG A 121 1.67 -2.88 6.21
C ARG A 121 2.72 -2.98 7.30
N ILE A 122 3.67 -2.06 7.24
CA ILE A 122 4.67 -1.82 8.30
C ILE A 122 4.32 -0.51 8.99
N ARG A 123 4.22 -0.55 10.32
CA ARG A 123 3.92 0.62 11.14
C ARG A 123 5.10 0.93 12.05
N HIS A 124 5.60 2.16 11.94
CA HIS A 124 6.62 2.72 12.81
C HIS A 124 5.97 3.68 13.79
N ASN A 125 6.22 3.47 15.10
CA ASN A 125 5.87 4.40 16.16
C ASN A 125 7.16 5.00 16.71
N GLN A 126 7.26 6.33 16.74
CA GLN A 126 8.42 7.03 17.24
C GLN A 126 8.03 8.05 18.32
N TYR A 127 8.71 7.97 19.44
CA TYR A 127 8.63 8.95 20.52
C TYR A 127 9.94 9.70 20.58
N ILE A 128 9.93 11.02 20.33
CA ILE A 128 11.13 11.84 20.13
C ILE A 128 11.16 12.98 21.15
N GLY A 129 12.21 13.02 21.94
CA GLY A 129 12.59 14.14 22.79
C GLY A 129 13.73 14.95 22.16
N GLN A 130 13.77 16.26 22.41
CA GLN A 130 14.86 17.13 21.96
C GLN A 130 15.22 18.14 23.01
N VAL A 131 16.52 18.38 23.17
CA VAL A 131 17.08 19.40 24.04
C VAL A 131 18.02 20.29 23.25
N TYR A 132 17.92 21.60 23.45
CA TYR A 132 18.78 22.58 22.82
C TYR A 132 19.83 23.07 23.82
N HIS A 133 21.08 23.24 23.36
CA HIS A 133 22.20 23.67 24.14
C HIS A 133 22.74 24.98 23.58
N ALA A 134 23.16 25.91 24.47
CA ALA A 134 23.62 27.23 24.07
C ALA A 134 24.94 27.19 23.28
N ASP A 135 25.71 26.11 23.38
CA ASP A 135 27.01 25.96 22.70
C ASP A 135 26.93 24.80 21.68
N SER A 136 27.31 25.07 20.42
CA SER A 136 27.41 24.08 19.38
C SER A 136 28.56 23.09 19.55
N LYS A 137 29.49 23.36 20.46
CA LYS A 137 30.64 22.51 20.77
C LYS A 137 30.33 21.37 21.77
N PHE A 138 29.06 21.03 21.95
CA PHE A 138 28.62 20.06 22.93
C PHE A 138 28.91 18.58 22.56
N MET A 139 29.84 18.36 21.68
CA MET A 139 30.37 17.04 21.39
C MET A 139 31.45 16.65 22.40
N ASN A 140 31.03 16.29 23.60
CA ASN A 140 31.92 15.57 24.50
C ASN A 140 31.95 14.10 24.05
N ASP A 141 33.08 13.66 23.55
CA ASP A 141 33.37 12.30 23.06
C ASP A 141 33.14 11.17 24.09
N SER A 142 32.65 11.50 25.26
CA SER A 142 32.69 10.63 26.43
C SER A 142 31.31 10.16 26.95
N ILE A 143 30.21 10.58 26.36
CA ILE A 143 28.89 10.06 26.79
C ILE A 143 28.64 8.74 26.05
N SER A 144 28.89 7.63 26.71
CA SER A 144 28.40 6.33 26.30
C SER A 144 26.87 6.34 26.39
N CYS A 145 26.20 6.70 25.27
CA CYS A 145 24.74 6.72 25.19
C CYS A 145 24.24 5.29 25.14
N LEU A 146 24.03 4.72 26.30
CA LEU A 146 23.41 3.41 26.42
C LEU A 146 21.88 3.51 26.30
N PRO A 147 21.20 2.51 25.77
CA PRO A 147 19.74 2.47 25.68
C PRO A 147 19.04 2.78 27.02
N ASP A 148 19.61 2.34 28.14
CA ASP A 148 19.07 2.61 29.47
C ASP A 148 19.11 4.07 29.87
N SER A 149 20.13 4.83 29.41
CA SER A 149 20.21 6.28 29.62
C SER A 149 19.06 6.98 28.89
N VAL A 150 18.84 6.65 27.63
CA VAL A 150 17.72 7.18 26.84
C VAL A 150 16.37 6.84 27.48
N ARG A 151 16.21 5.62 27.96
CA ARG A 151 15.02 5.18 28.68
C ARG A 151 14.76 6.01 29.94
N GLN A 152 15.79 6.35 30.70
CA GLN A 152 15.67 7.22 31.87
C GLN A 152 15.31 8.66 31.47
N TRP A 153 15.93 9.20 30.44
CA TRP A 153 15.60 10.56 29.96
C TRP A 153 14.14 10.66 29.52
N LEU A 154 13.63 9.69 28.77
CA LEU A 154 12.22 9.67 28.36
C LEU A 154 11.24 9.59 29.54
N LYS A 155 11.65 9.07 30.70
CA LYS A 155 10.83 9.08 31.91
C LYS A 155 10.77 10.46 32.57
N HIS A 156 11.87 11.21 32.52
CA HIS A 156 11.98 12.51 33.20
C HIS A 156 11.63 13.70 32.28
N ASP A 157 11.93 13.58 31.00
CA ASP A 157 11.58 14.54 29.97
C ASP A 157 10.83 13.78 28.85
N PRO A 158 9.50 13.68 28.95
CA PRO A 158 8.73 12.90 28.02
C PRO A 158 8.86 13.43 26.59
N ALA A 159 8.74 12.54 25.62
CA ALA A 159 8.82 12.85 24.22
C ALA A 159 7.91 14.01 23.83
N ARG A 160 8.42 14.92 23.02
CA ARG A 160 7.70 16.08 22.49
C ARG A 160 6.97 15.81 21.20
N TRP A 161 7.40 14.77 20.49
CA TRP A 161 6.78 14.32 19.26
C TRP A 161 6.44 12.84 19.37
N HIS A 162 5.24 12.52 18.92
CA HIS A 162 4.83 11.16 18.64
C HIS A 162 4.50 11.06 17.15
N VAL A 163 5.25 10.26 16.44
CA VAL A 163 5.10 10.06 14.99
C VAL A 163 4.66 8.62 14.74
N VAL A 164 3.55 8.47 14.02
CA VAL A 164 3.10 7.17 13.50
C VAL A 164 3.24 7.23 11.98
N HIS A 165 4.10 6.39 11.44
CA HIS A 165 4.35 6.26 10.02
C HIS A 165 3.96 4.86 9.58
N CYS A 166 2.98 4.75 8.69
CA CYS A 166 2.56 3.49 8.10
C CYS A 166 2.98 3.44 6.63
N GLN A 167 3.54 2.30 6.23
CA GLN A 167 4.02 2.04 4.87
C GLN A 167 3.38 0.75 4.34
N TRP A 168 2.87 0.78 3.11
CA TRP A 168 2.29 -0.38 2.44
C TRP A 168 3.21 -0.87 1.33
N TYR A 169 3.75 -2.07 1.53
CA TYR A 169 4.66 -2.75 0.60
C TYR A 169 3.93 -3.82 -0.19
N VAL A 170 4.25 -3.88 -1.47
CA VAL A 170 3.66 -4.85 -2.41
C VAL A 170 4.78 -5.69 -3.02
N PRO A 171 4.64 -7.02 -3.10
CA PRO A 171 5.64 -7.87 -3.75
C PRO A 171 5.92 -7.42 -5.18
N GLY A 172 7.19 -7.36 -5.56
CA GLY A 172 7.60 -6.90 -6.88
C GLY A 172 7.78 -5.39 -7.02
N TYR A 173 7.66 -4.63 -5.93
CA TYR A 173 7.94 -3.20 -5.89
C TYR A 173 8.99 -2.90 -4.82
N ARG A 174 9.99 -2.12 -5.18
CA ARG A 174 11.15 -1.83 -4.31
C ARG A 174 10.79 -0.95 -3.11
N TYR A 175 9.92 0.01 -3.33
CA TYR A 175 9.53 1.01 -2.34
C TYR A 175 8.06 0.84 -1.94
N PRO A 176 7.63 1.40 -0.80
CA PRO A 176 6.23 1.41 -0.45
C PRO A 176 5.41 2.09 -1.55
N VAL A 177 4.21 1.61 -1.79
CA VAL A 177 3.29 2.18 -2.79
C VAL A 177 2.37 3.24 -2.20
N PHE A 178 2.21 3.20 -0.89
CA PHE A 178 1.42 4.17 -0.13
C PHE A 178 2.01 4.35 1.26
N GLU A 179 1.94 5.58 1.77
CA GLU A 179 2.40 5.91 3.12
C GLU A 179 1.44 6.87 3.81
N THR A 180 1.33 6.77 5.13
CA THR A 180 0.64 7.75 5.96
C THR A 180 1.51 8.18 7.12
N PHE A 181 1.48 9.48 7.42
CA PHE A 181 2.14 10.06 8.58
C PHE A 181 1.11 10.73 9.47
N GLU A 182 1.15 10.39 10.75
CA GLU A 182 0.47 11.10 11.81
C GLU A 182 1.53 11.67 12.74
N ASN A 183 1.47 12.95 13.02
CA ASN A 183 2.42 13.60 13.92
C ASN A 183 1.65 14.39 14.99
N SER A 184 1.92 14.04 16.24
CA SER A 184 1.36 14.70 17.42
C SER A 184 2.49 15.41 18.16
N ILE A 185 2.33 16.71 18.35
CA ILE A 185 3.30 17.56 19.06
C ILE A 185 2.74 17.88 20.44
N TYR A 186 3.56 17.63 21.45
CA TYR A 186 3.22 17.90 22.86
C TYR A 186 4.01 19.07 23.40
N LYS A 187 3.37 19.90 24.21
CA LYS A 187 3.99 20.95 25.01
C LYS A 187 3.48 20.86 26.45
N PHE A 188 4.41 20.83 27.39
CA PHE A 188 4.07 20.71 28.81
C PHE A 188 3.11 19.53 29.13
N GLY A 189 3.32 18.40 28.46
CA GLY A 189 2.50 17.19 28.62
C GLY A 189 1.12 17.21 27.95
N SER A 190 0.71 18.31 27.32
CA SER A 190 -0.58 18.45 26.62
C SER A 190 -0.38 18.43 25.11
N LEU A 191 -1.34 17.83 24.40
CA LEU A 191 -1.36 17.83 22.92
C LEU A 191 -1.51 19.27 22.44
N TYR A 192 -0.50 19.77 21.74
CA TYR A 192 -0.44 21.12 21.18
C TYR A 192 -0.90 21.17 19.74
N LYS A 193 -0.46 20.20 18.91
CA LYS A 193 -0.77 20.15 17.48
C LYS A 193 -0.78 18.70 17.03
N HIS A 194 -1.74 18.39 16.17
CA HIS A 194 -1.81 17.11 15.47
C HIS A 194 -2.03 17.38 13.98
N PHE A 195 -1.33 16.64 13.13
CA PHE A 195 -1.55 16.65 11.69
C PHE A 195 -1.28 15.27 11.12
N ASN A 196 -1.95 15.00 10.01
CA ASN A 196 -1.76 13.80 9.22
C ASN A 196 -1.57 14.16 7.75
N THR A 197 -0.89 13.29 7.04
CA THR A 197 -0.72 13.37 5.59
C THR A 197 -0.55 11.97 5.03
N ALA A 198 -0.78 11.82 3.72
CA ALA A 198 -0.60 10.57 3.02
C ALA A 198 0.15 10.83 1.70
N PHE A 199 0.92 9.83 1.25
CA PHE A 199 1.67 9.85 0.01
C PHE A 199 1.34 8.61 -0.79
N TYR A 200 1.09 8.81 -2.08
CA TYR A 200 0.87 7.75 -3.04
C TYR A 200 2.00 7.78 -4.08
N TYR A 201 2.62 6.64 -4.29
CA TYR A 201 3.70 6.48 -5.26
C TYR A 201 3.19 5.62 -6.42
N PRO A 202 3.02 6.18 -7.62
CA PRO A 202 2.47 5.47 -8.76
C PRO A 202 3.28 4.21 -9.09
N LEU A 203 2.58 3.10 -9.28
CA LEU A 203 3.21 1.81 -9.60
C LEU A 203 4.04 1.87 -10.86
N THR A 204 3.58 2.64 -11.86
CA THR A 204 4.26 2.82 -13.13
C THR A 204 5.66 3.40 -12.99
N GLU A 205 5.87 4.33 -12.05
CA GLU A 205 7.20 4.89 -11.79
C GLU A 205 8.17 3.86 -11.22
N GLN A 206 7.69 2.91 -10.45
CA GLN A 206 8.51 1.83 -9.89
C GLN A 206 8.77 0.70 -10.88
N CYS A 207 7.90 0.49 -11.87
CA CYS A 207 8.10 -0.53 -12.91
C CYS A 207 9.33 -0.28 -13.80
N TYR A 208 9.72 0.98 -13.96
CA TYR A 208 10.80 1.40 -14.85
C TYR A 208 12.07 1.82 -14.12
N LEU A 209 12.20 1.49 -12.84
CA LEU A 209 13.44 1.74 -12.11
C LEU A 209 14.61 1.01 -12.77
N ALA A 210 15.70 1.73 -13.00
CA ALA A 210 16.95 1.11 -13.45
C ALA A 210 17.47 0.15 -12.37
N ASP A 211 18.11 -0.93 -12.80
CA ASP A 211 18.75 -1.91 -11.93
C ASP A 211 17.80 -2.58 -10.92
N ASP A 212 16.60 -2.95 -11.38
CA ASP A 212 15.59 -3.63 -10.57
C ASP A 212 15.10 -4.96 -11.20
N PRO A 213 16.00 -5.85 -11.65
CA PRO A 213 15.62 -7.07 -12.36
C PRO A 213 14.88 -8.07 -11.46
N GLU A 214 15.21 -8.14 -10.19
CA GLU A 214 14.61 -9.08 -9.24
C GLU A 214 13.12 -8.78 -9.00
N ASN A 215 12.78 -7.54 -8.77
CA ASN A 215 11.38 -7.13 -8.62
C ASN A 215 10.59 -7.30 -9.91
N ARG A 216 11.20 -7.08 -11.08
CA ARG A 216 10.58 -7.39 -12.37
C ARG A 216 10.22 -8.87 -12.50
N ILE A 217 11.15 -9.77 -12.14
CA ILE A 217 10.89 -11.22 -12.15
C ILE A 217 9.73 -11.58 -11.22
N ILE A 218 9.65 -10.94 -10.05
CA ILE A 218 8.55 -11.17 -9.10
C ILE A 218 7.23 -10.69 -9.72
N ARG A 219 7.17 -9.50 -10.32
CA ARG A 219 5.96 -8.99 -10.99
C ARG A 219 5.51 -9.90 -12.12
N ASP A 220 6.44 -10.33 -12.99
CA ASP A 220 6.15 -11.23 -14.09
C ASP A 220 5.61 -12.58 -13.57
N ARG A 221 6.18 -13.11 -12.49
CA ARG A 221 5.69 -14.34 -11.84
C ARG A 221 4.30 -14.18 -11.25
N LEU A 222 4.03 -13.07 -10.56
CA LEU A 222 2.72 -12.79 -9.98
C LEU A 222 1.65 -12.66 -11.06
N ALA A 223 1.96 -11.97 -12.16
CA ALA A 223 1.06 -11.87 -13.31
C ALA A 223 0.74 -13.25 -13.91
N MET A 224 1.76 -14.13 -14.06
CA MET A 224 1.55 -15.51 -14.52
C MET A 224 0.70 -16.35 -13.53
N LEU A 225 0.83 -16.11 -12.22
CA LEU A 225 0.04 -16.80 -11.20
C LEU A 225 -1.40 -16.32 -11.22
N ASP A 226 -1.64 -15.04 -11.37
CA ASP A 226 -2.97 -14.47 -11.51
C ASP A 226 -3.66 -14.99 -12.79
N GLU A 227 -2.93 -15.07 -13.92
CA GLU A 227 -3.44 -15.70 -15.14
C GLU A 227 -3.73 -17.20 -14.95
N ARG A 228 -2.89 -17.93 -14.20
CA ARG A 228 -3.11 -19.35 -13.91
C ARG A 228 -4.26 -19.55 -12.94
N ALA A 229 -4.36 -18.75 -11.89
CA ALA A 229 -5.48 -18.77 -10.95
C ALA A 229 -6.79 -18.49 -11.68
N PHE A 230 -6.80 -17.49 -12.57
CA PHE A 230 -7.95 -17.21 -13.45
C PHE A 230 -8.30 -18.41 -14.36
N LYS A 231 -7.28 -19.04 -14.98
CA LYS A 231 -7.46 -20.25 -15.80
C LYS A 231 -7.82 -21.48 -14.97
N GLN A 232 -7.38 -21.61 -13.74
CA GLN A 232 -7.65 -22.73 -12.84
C GLN A 232 -9.04 -22.61 -12.21
N GLU A 233 -9.44 -21.39 -11.78
CA GLU A 233 -10.83 -21.11 -11.40
C GLU A 233 -11.79 -21.39 -12.57
N SER A 234 -11.38 -21.09 -13.82
CA SER A 234 -12.15 -21.43 -15.01
C SER A 234 -12.19 -22.93 -15.33
N ASN A 235 -11.27 -23.75 -14.80
CA ASN A 235 -11.22 -25.20 -15.04
C ASN A 235 -11.86 -26.01 -13.88
N ASP A 236 -11.80 -25.54 -12.63
CA ASP A 236 -12.40 -26.23 -11.47
C ASP A 236 -13.90 -25.95 -11.33
N PHE A 237 -14.38 -24.84 -11.89
CA PHE A 237 -15.80 -24.56 -12.05
C PHE A 237 -16.14 -24.74 -13.53
N SER A 238 -17.06 -25.61 -13.84
CA SER A 238 -17.58 -25.76 -15.21
C SER A 238 -18.26 -24.46 -15.62
N PHE A 239 -17.46 -23.49 -16.10
CA PHE A 239 -18.02 -22.38 -16.86
C PHE A 239 -18.70 -22.97 -18.07
N THR A 240 -19.98 -22.83 -18.13
CA THR A 240 -20.71 -23.05 -19.37
C THR A 240 -20.24 -21.90 -20.28
N SER A 241 -19.56 -22.22 -21.37
CA SER A 241 -19.00 -21.20 -22.26
C SER A 241 -20.13 -20.28 -22.74
N GLY A 242 -20.06 -19.02 -22.32
CA GLY A 242 -20.76 -17.94 -22.98
C GLY A 242 -20.17 -17.75 -24.38
N GLY A 243 -20.88 -17.10 -25.27
CA GLY A 243 -20.40 -16.86 -26.64
C GLY A 243 -19.38 -15.73 -26.71
N GLN A 244 -18.68 -15.69 -27.84
CA GLN A 244 -17.96 -14.48 -28.23
C GLN A 244 -18.93 -13.59 -29.02
N TYR A 245 -19.20 -12.40 -28.52
CA TYR A 245 -20.14 -11.44 -29.10
C TYR A 245 -19.38 -10.25 -29.64
N GLY A 246 -18.88 -10.36 -30.88
CA GLY A 246 -18.01 -9.34 -31.46
C GLY A 246 -16.74 -9.14 -30.61
N ASN A 247 -16.59 -7.96 -30.00
CA ASN A 247 -15.45 -7.59 -29.16
C ASN A 247 -15.70 -7.87 -27.65
N VAL A 248 -16.73 -8.68 -27.32
CA VAL A 248 -17.04 -9.09 -25.95
C VAL A 248 -16.97 -10.60 -25.83
N LEU A 249 -16.13 -11.08 -24.94
CA LEU A 249 -16.14 -12.49 -24.49
C LEU A 249 -16.92 -12.55 -23.18
N LEU A 250 -18.06 -13.23 -23.19
CA LEU A 250 -18.91 -13.42 -22.01
C LEU A 250 -18.82 -14.86 -21.52
N ASN A 251 -18.55 -15.03 -20.24
CA ASN A 251 -18.64 -16.31 -19.53
C ASN A 251 -19.57 -16.13 -18.32
N TYR A 252 -20.21 -17.20 -17.89
CA TYR A 252 -21.06 -17.15 -16.70
C TYR A 252 -20.90 -18.39 -15.83
N MET A 253 -21.20 -18.22 -14.56
CA MET A 253 -21.30 -19.30 -13.58
C MET A 253 -22.61 -19.15 -12.79
N LEU A 254 -23.38 -20.23 -12.69
CA LEU A 254 -24.58 -20.29 -11.86
C LEU A 254 -24.37 -21.35 -10.77
N THR A 255 -24.41 -20.93 -9.50
CA THR A 255 -24.29 -21.86 -8.37
C THR A 255 -25.60 -22.53 -8.01
N SER A 256 -25.55 -23.62 -7.24
CA SER A 256 -26.73 -24.29 -6.68
C SER A 256 -27.59 -23.39 -5.79
N GLU A 257 -27.00 -22.33 -5.24
CA GLU A 257 -27.70 -21.30 -4.46
C GLU A 257 -28.36 -20.22 -5.34
N LYS A 258 -28.34 -20.41 -6.66
CA LYS A 258 -28.85 -19.48 -7.67
C LYS A 258 -28.16 -18.11 -7.65
N GLN A 259 -26.86 -18.06 -7.33
CA GLN A 259 -26.01 -16.91 -7.55
C GLN A 259 -25.40 -17.02 -8.95
N LEU A 260 -25.73 -16.06 -9.82
CA LEU A 260 -25.17 -15.96 -11.17
C LEU A 260 -24.04 -14.96 -11.15
N THR A 261 -22.86 -15.39 -11.57
CA THR A 261 -21.71 -14.53 -11.80
C THR A 261 -21.46 -14.44 -13.30
N LEU A 262 -21.46 -13.22 -13.82
CA LEU A 262 -21.13 -12.91 -15.22
C LEU A 262 -19.71 -12.37 -15.25
N HIS A 263 -18.86 -12.93 -16.12
CA HIS A 263 -17.54 -12.43 -16.43
C HIS A 263 -17.49 -12.04 -17.89
N TYR A 264 -17.15 -10.80 -18.18
CA TYR A 264 -17.00 -10.36 -19.57
C TYR A 264 -15.72 -9.55 -19.77
N GLN A 265 -15.04 -9.88 -20.84
CA GLN A 265 -13.87 -9.17 -21.32
C GLN A 265 -14.28 -8.36 -22.56
N VAL A 266 -13.93 -7.09 -22.55
CA VAL A 266 -14.22 -6.14 -23.62
C VAL A 266 -12.92 -5.66 -24.21
N ASP A 267 -12.69 -5.89 -25.49
CA ASP A 267 -11.45 -5.51 -26.17
C ASP A 267 -11.49 -4.09 -26.72
N GLU A 268 -12.67 -3.59 -27.07
CA GLU A 268 -12.92 -2.20 -27.51
C GLU A 268 -14.20 -1.68 -26.86
N PRO A 269 -14.35 -0.35 -26.65
CA PRO A 269 -15.55 0.21 -26.05
C PRO A 269 -16.83 -0.21 -26.80
N VAL A 270 -17.79 -0.76 -26.06
CA VAL A 270 -19.06 -1.25 -26.61
C VAL A 270 -20.26 -0.74 -25.82
N GLN A 271 -21.43 -0.74 -26.46
CA GLN A 271 -22.70 -0.60 -25.76
C GLN A 271 -23.18 -2.00 -25.34
N LEU A 272 -23.33 -2.22 -24.04
CA LEU A 272 -23.76 -3.49 -23.46
C LEU A 272 -25.07 -3.33 -22.71
N GLU A 273 -25.98 -4.29 -22.92
CA GLU A 273 -27.19 -4.46 -22.13
C GLU A 273 -27.33 -5.94 -21.76
N VAL A 274 -27.70 -6.22 -20.51
CA VAL A 274 -27.87 -7.58 -20.01
C VAL A 274 -29.23 -7.74 -19.40
N ILE A 275 -29.94 -8.78 -19.85
CA ILE A 275 -31.28 -9.11 -19.36
C ILE A 275 -31.32 -10.59 -18.96
N ILE A 276 -31.85 -10.88 -17.77
CA ILE A 276 -32.07 -12.25 -17.32
C ILE A 276 -33.56 -12.44 -17.12
N THR A 277 -34.11 -13.47 -17.73
CA THR A 277 -35.52 -13.79 -17.63
C THR A 277 -35.72 -15.22 -17.18
N THR A 278 -36.92 -15.53 -16.68
CA THR A 278 -37.42 -16.90 -16.60
C THR A 278 -37.67 -17.42 -18.01
N ILE A 279 -37.88 -18.75 -18.16
CA ILE A 279 -38.30 -19.34 -19.45
C ILE A 279 -39.67 -18.81 -19.90
N SER A 280 -40.53 -18.43 -18.95
CA SER A 280 -41.81 -17.79 -19.22
C SER A 280 -41.73 -16.32 -19.64
N GLY A 281 -40.50 -15.72 -19.67
CA GLY A 281 -40.26 -14.36 -20.12
C GLY A 281 -40.39 -13.29 -19.03
N ILE A 282 -40.48 -13.66 -17.76
CA ILE A 282 -40.50 -12.72 -16.66
C ILE A 282 -39.09 -12.20 -16.45
N VAL A 283 -38.88 -10.87 -16.50
CA VAL A 283 -37.58 -10.23 -16.28
C VAL A 283 -37.22 -10.29 -14.80
N LEU A 284 -36.08 -10.91 -14.47
CA LEU A 284 -35.54 -11.04 -13.14
C LEU A 284 -34.44 -10.03 -12.87
N TYR A 285 -33.66 -9.69 -13.90
CA TYR A 285 -32.60 -8.72 -13.86
C TYR A 285 -32.53 -7.99 -15.19
N HIS A 286 -32.28 -6.67 -15.13
CA HIS A 286 -32.09 -5.85 -16.32
C HIS A 286 -31.06 -4.77 -16.03
N GLN A 287 -29.94 -4.85 -16.70
CA GLN A 287 -28.95 -3.81 -16.77
C GLN A 287 -29.16 -3.06 -18.08
N PRO A 288 -29.62 -1.79 -18.04
CA PRO A 288 -29.93 -1.05 -19.25
C PRO A 288 -28.66 -0.74 -20.05
N VAL A 289 -28.83 -0.41 -21.33
CA VAL A 289 -27.75 -0.06 -22.24
C VAL A 289 -26.80 0.96 -21.61
N HIS A 290 -25.52 0.60 -21.50
CA HIS A 290 -24.47 1.49 -21.03
C HIS A 290 -23.17 1.25 -21.82
N THR A 291 -22.28 2.23 -21.81
CA THR A 291 -21.00 2.10 -22.49
C THR A 291 -20.00 1.44 -21.55
N VAL A 292 -19.42 0.32 -22.00
CA VAL A 292 -18.37 -0.40 -21.31
C VAL A 292 -17.05 -0.16 -22.04
N SER A 293 -16.04 0.32 -21.33
CA SER A 293 -14.69 0.52 -21.86
C SER A 293 -13.95 -0.81 -22.00
N ASN A 294 -12.80 -0.79 -22.66
CA ASN A 294 -11.90 -1.94 -22.71
C ASN A 294 -11.51 -2.37 -21.28
N GLY A 295 -11.59 -3.68 -20.99
CA GLY A 295 -11.29 -4.23 -19.66
C GLY A 295 -11.98 -5.55 -19.36
N ILE A 296 -11.76 -6.05 -18.15
CA ILE A 296 -12.40 -7.27 -17.61
C ILE A 296 -13.36 -6.86 -16.49
N TYR A 297 -14.57 -7.36 -16.56
CA TYR A 297 -15.65 -7.01 -15.64
C TYR A 297 -16.25 -8.26 -15.03
N THR A 298 -16.71 -8.13 -13.79
CA THR A 298 -17.41 -9.19 -13.07
C THR A 298 -18.67 -8.62 -12.45
N GLU A 299 -19.80 -9.27 -12.69
CA GLU A 299 -21.10 -8.88 -12.18
C GLU A 299 -21.74 -10.04 -11.45
N GLN A 300 -22.37 -9.79 -10.31
CA GLN A 300 -23.05 -10.81 -9.52
C GLN A 300 -24.54 -10.50 -9.44
N VAL A 301 -25.35 -11.46 -9.83
CA VAL A 301 -26.83 -11.36 -9.81
C VAL A 301 -27.39 -12.49 -8.97
N SER A 302 -28.19 -12.16 -7.97
CA SER A 302 -28.89 -13.17 -7.17
C SER A 302 -30.25 -13.53 -7.82
N LEU A 303 -30.42 -14.78 -8.19
CA LEU A 303 -31.66 -15.35 -8.65
C LEU A 303 -32.34 -16.17 -7.53
N ALA A 304 -31.90 -16.01 -6.29
CA ALA A 304 -32.47 -16.67 -5.12
C ALA A 304 -33.95 -16.28 -4.94
N GLY A 305 -34.76 -17.22 -4.50
CA GLY A 305 -36.20 -17.01 -4.32
C GLY A 305 -37.06 -17.33 -5.55
N GLN A 306 -36.46 -17.59 -6.71
CA GLN A 306 -37.17 -18.06 -7.88
C GLN A 306 -37.39 -19.58 -7.81
N GLY A 307 -38.64 -20.04 -8.06
CA GLY A 307 -39.01 -21.48 -8.04
C GLY A 307 -38.40 -22.26 -9.20
N GLU A 308 -38.02 -21.59 -10.28
CA GLU A 308 -37.48 -22.16 -11.50
C GLU A 308 -35.98 -22.41 -11.39
N ASN A 309 -35.47 -23.44 -12.07
CA ASN A 309 -34.04 -23.76 -12.16
C ASN A 309 -33.46 -23.46 -13.57
N GLU A 310 -34.29 -22.94 -14.45
CA GLU A 310 -33.93 -22.63 -15.83
C GLU A 310 -34.20 -21.15 -16.12
N PHE A 311 -33.22 -20.48 -16.68
CA PHE A 311 -33.28 -19.05 -16.96
C PHE A 311 -32.77 -18.78 -18.37
N VAL A 312 -33.05 -17.60 -18.90
CA VAL A 312 -32.54 -17.13 -20.19
C VAL A 312 -31.68 -15.88 -19.92
N LEU A 313 -30.41 -15.97 -20.25
CA LEU A 313 -29.48 -14.84 -20.28
C LEU A 313 -29.52 -14.25 -21.70
N CYS A 314 -29.93 -13.00 -21.80
CA CYS A 314 -29.95 -12.25 -23.05
C CYS A 314 -28.90 -11.14 -22.95
N THR A 315 -27.98 -11.10 -23.89
CA THR A 315 -26.93 -10.10 -23.98
C THR A 315 -27.08 -9.33 -25.29
N ILE A 316 -27.06 -8.01 -25.23
CA ILE A 316 -27.14 -7.14 -26.39
C ILE A 316 -25.85 -6.30 -26.46
N VAL A 317 -25.07 -6.54 -27.50
CA VAL A 317 -23.79 -5.85 -27.72
C VAL A 317 -23.90 -5.02 -29.00
N ASN A 318 -23.76 -3.70 -28.87
CA ASN A 318 -23.89 -2.76 -30.01
C ASN A 318 -25.20 -2.97 -30.81
N GLY A 319 -26.29 -3.34 -30.12
CA GLY A 319 -27.61 -3.59 -30.74
C GLY A 319 -27.79 -5.01 -31.32
N GLN A 320 -26.76 -5.86 -31.25
CA GLN A 320 -26.90 -7.28 -31.65
C GLN A 320 -27.26 -8.09 -30.42
N GLN A 321 -28.40 -8.79 -30.48
CA GLN A 321 -28.94 -9.59 -29.38
C GLN A 321 -28.55 -11.04 -29.53
N GLU A 322 -28.06 -11.63 -28.45
CA GLU A 322 -27.95 -13.08 -28.30
C GLU A 322 -28.60 -13.57 -26.99
N SER A 323 -29.11 -14.78 -27.02
CA SER A 323 -29.80 -15.36 -25.87
C SER A 323 -29.32 -16.78 -25.63
N GLN A 324 -29.03 -17.09 -24.37
CA GLN A 324 -28.54 -18.37 -23.95
C GLN A 324 -29.37 -18.91 -22.77
N LYS A 325 -29.76 -20.20 -22.83
CA LYS A 325 -30.39 -20.87 -21.70
C LYS A 325 -29.33 -21.24 -20.66
N ILE A 326 -29.57 -20.87 -19.40
CA ILE A 326 -28.76 -21.22 -18.25
C ILE A 326 -29.58 -22.12 -17.31
N ILE A 327 -28.93 -23.16 -16.75
CA ILE A 327 -29.59 -24.17 -15.92
C ILE A 327 -28.85 -24.26 -14.58
N CYS A 328 -29.62 -24.19 -13.48
CA CYS A 328 -29.13 -24.45 -12.13
C CYS A 328 -29.31 -25.95 -11.82
N TYR A 329 -28.19 -26.63 -11.54
CA TYR A 329 -28.15 -28.06 -11.21
C TYR A 329 -28.15 -28.31 -9.70
#